data_52bfc4b0f0f698c6eccabf403611a568
#
_entry.id   52bfc4b0f0f698c6eccabf403611a568
#
_cell.length_a   1.000
_cell.length_b   1.000
_cell.length_c   1.000
_cell.angle_alpha   90.00
_cell.angle_beta   90.00
_cell.angle_gamma   90.00
#
_symmetry.space_group_name_H-M   'P 1'
#
loop_
_entity.id
_entity.type
_entity.pdbx_description
1 polymer ?
#
loop_
_entity_poly.entity_id
_entity_poly.type
_entity_poly.pdbx_seq_one_letter_code
_entity_poly.pdbx_strand_id
1 'polypeptide(L)'
;MEKICEESVRNSAKIFLYGSKIGIADAAGEELKRKYKNIKIVGTCDGYCDEKIAYEKIKRSNADIVFVALGSPKQERFILNYKSRLKNIKIFMPVGGSFDVISKTLKRAPKWIIKINLEWLYRLIKQPMRFFRQIKLVKFIFLVIIENKK
;
A
#
# COMPACT_ATOMS: atom_id res chain seq x y z
N MET A 1 0.69 -8.85 -1.50
CA MET A 1 -0.61 -8.36 -1.96
C MET A 1 -1.30 -9.36 -2.91
N GLU A 2 -0.70 -9.75 -4.04
CA GLU A 2 -1.33 -10.65 -5.03
C GLU A 2 -1.81 -11.98 -4.44
N LYS A 3 -0.98 -12.69 -3.68
CA LYS A 3 -1.38 -13.94 -3.00
C LYS A 3 -2.61 -13.76 -2.08
N ILE A 4 -2.70 -12.61 -1.39
CA ILE A 4 -3.87 -12.32 -0.54
C ILE A 4 -5.12 -12.08 -1.40
N CYS A 5 -4.97 -11.45 -2.58
CA CYS A 5 -6.08 -11.29 -3.51
C CYS A 5 -6.59 -12.66 -4.03
N GLU A 6 -5.69 -13.58 -4.35
CA GLU A 6 -6.05 -14.95 -4.76
C GLU A 6 -6.80 -15.70 -3.66
N GLU A 7 -6.29 -15.65 -2.43
CA GLU A 7 -6.95 -16.26 -1.27
C GLU A 7 -8.29 -15.58 -0.93
N SER A 8 -8.39 -14.27 -1.13
CA SER A 8 -9.65 -13.53 -0.89
C SER A 8 -10.77 -13.99 -1.83
N VAL A 9 -10.44 -14.38 -3.06
CA VAL A 9 -11.43 -14.96 -3.99
C VAL A 9 -11.92 -16.31 -3.49
N ARG A 10 -11.00 -17.19 -3.03
CA ARG A 10 -11.35 -18.52 -2.50
C ARG A 10 -12.24 -18.43 -1.26
N ASN A 11 -11.93 -17.50 -0.37
CA ASN A 11 -12.63 -17.33 0.90
C ASN A 11 -13.76 -16.29 0.85
N SER A 12 -14.08 -15.76 -0.33
CA SER A 12 -15.07 -14.69 -0.51
C SER A 12 -14.83 -13.45 0.37
N ALA A 13 -13.57 -13.20 0.78
CA ALA A 13 -13.22 -12.10 1.65
C ALA A 13 -13.32 -10.75 0.92
N LYS A 14 -13.81 -9.76 1.64
CA LYS A 14 -14.07 -8.40 1.15
C LYS A 14 -12.83 -7.53 1.37
N ILE A 15 -12.41 -6.83 0.34
CA ILE A 15 -11.19 -5.99 0.35
C ILE A 15 -11.57 -4.52 0.25
N PHE A 16 -10.94 -3.68 1.06
CA PHE A 16 -10.96 -2.23 0.95
C PHE A 16 -9.58 -1.70 0.57
N LEU A 17 -9.52 -0.73 -0.35
CA LEU A 17 -8.27 -0.11 -0.81
C LEU A 17 -8.19 1.32 -0.27
N TYR A 18 -7.19 1.62 0.54
CA TYR A 18 -7.00 2.96 1.11
C TYR A 18 -5.62 3.51 0.79
N GLY A 19 -5.58 4.68 0.20
CA GLY A 19 -4.32 5.40 -0.04
C GLY A 19 -4.04 5.72 -1.50
N SER A 20 -2.80 6.11 -1.77
CA SER A 20 -2.30 6.62 -3.04
C SER A 20 -2.94 7.95 -3.46
N LYS A 21 -2.70 8.39 -4.70
CA LYS A 21 -3.29 9.62 -5.24
C LYS A 21 -4.76 9.42 -5.60
N ILE A 22 -5.48 10.53 -5.74
CA ILE A 22 -6.89 10.55 -6.16
C ILE A 22 -7.05 9.69 -7.43
N GLY A 23 -8.06 8.82 -7.45
CA GLY A 23 -8.37 7.91 -8.55
C GLY A 23 -7.47 6.67 -8.69
N ILE A 24 -6.30 6.63 -8.04
CA ILE A 24 -5.37 5.49 -8.17
C ILE A 24 -5.90 4.25 -7.44
N ALA A 25 -6.51 4.42 -6.27
CA ALA A 25 -7.12 3.31 -5.53
C ALA A 25 -8.28 2.70 -6.33
N ASP A 26 -9.10 3.54 -6.98
CA ASP A 26 -10.22 3.11 -7.84
C ASP A 26 -9.70 2.33 -9.04
N ALA A 27 -8.73 2.90 -9.78
CA ALA A 27 -8.12 2.25 -10.93
C ALA A 27 -7.44 0.92 -10.55
N ALA A 28 -6.79 0.85 -9.40
CA ALA A 28 -6.22 -0.40 -8.88
C ALA A 28 -7.31 -1.43 -8.57
N GLY A 29 -8.43 -1.00 -8.01
CA GLY A 29 -9.60 -1.85 -7.76
C GLY A 29 -10.16 -2.45 -9.04
N GLU A 30 -10.33 -1.65 -10.09
CA GLU A 30 -10.80 -2.13 -11.39
C GLU A 30 -9.81 -3.11 -12.05
N GLU A 31 -8.50 -2.85 -12.00
CA GLU A 31 -7.51 -3.79 -12.53
C GLU A 31 -7.49 -5.11 -11.72
N LEU A 32 -7.69 -5.05 -10.40
CA LEU A 32 -7.83 -6.26 -9.59
C LEU A 32 -9.08 -7.06 -9.96
N LYS A 33 -10.23 -6.40 -10.20
CA LYS A 33 -11.45 -7.07 -10.66
C LYS A 33 -11.27 -7.71 -12.04
N ARG A 34 -10.52 -7.07 -12.95
CA ARG A 34 -10.18 -7.66 -14.26
C ARG A 34 -9.28 -8.88 -14.14
N LYS A 35 -8.29 -8.82 -13.21
CA LYS A 35 -7.32 -9.89 -13.02
C LYS A 35 -7.89 -11.10 -12.29
N TYR A 36 -8.71 -10.85 -11.28
CA TYR A 36 -9.27 -11.89 -10.40
C TYR A 36 -10.79 -11.88 -10.50
N LYS A 37 -11.34 -12.84 -11.24
CA LYS A 37 -12.79 -13.04 -11.29
C LYS A 37 -13.32 -13.27 -9.87
N ASN A 38 -14.45 -12.65 -9.55
CA ASN A 38 -15.13 -12.76 -8.24
C ASN A 38 -14.41 -12.14 -7.03
N ILE A 39 -13.34 -11.35 -7.23
CA ILE A 39 -12.76 -10.57 -6.14
C ILE A 39 -13.77 -9.51 -5.64
N LYS A 40 -13.93 -9.39 -4.34
CA LYS A 40 -14.88 -8.47 -3.71
C LYS A 40 -14.16 -7.20 -3.23
N ILE A 41 -14.02 -6.19 -4.11
CA ILE A 41 -13.57 -4.85 -3.71
C ILE A 41 -14.80 -4.07 -3.24
N VAL A 42 -14.92 -3.85 -1.92
CA VAL A 42 -16.11 -3.25 -1.29
C VAL A 42 -15.99 -1.75 -1.07
N GLY A 43 -14.86 -1.17 -1.39
CA GLY A 43 -14.66 0.28 -1.36
C GLY A 43 -13.23 0.70 -1.56
N THR A 44 -13.09 1.99 -1.84
CA THR A 44 -11.81 2.66 -2.05
C THR A 44 -11.82 4.01 -1.35
N CYS A 45 -10.64 4.50 -0.96
CA CYS A 45 -10.44 5.87 -0.53
C CYS A 45 -9.01 6.29 -0.89
N ASP A 46 -8.84 7.48 -1.42
CA ASP A 46 -7.52 8.02 -1.72
C ASP A 46 -6.75 8.42 -0.43
N GLY A 47 -5.46 8.67 -0.57
CA GLY A 47 -4.58 9.00 0.56
C GLY A 47 -4.58 10.48 0.97
N TYR A 48 -5.38 11.31 0.33
CA TYR A 48 -5.56 12.73 0.67
C TYR A 48 -6.86 12.97 1.48
N CYS A 49 -7.71 11.97 1.53
CA CYS A 49 -8.88 11.94 2.39
C CYS A 49 -8.45 12.05 3.86
N ASP A 50 -9.22 12.80 4.67
CA ASP A 50 -9.02 12.84 6.12
C ASP A 50 -9.04 11.43 6.73
N GLU A 51 -8.14 11.17 7.68
CA GLU A 51 -8.02 9.82 8.30
C GLU A 51 -9.31 9.38 8.99
N LYS A 52 -10.09 10.30 9.56
CA LYS A 52 -11.38 10.00 10.20
C LYS A 52 -12.43 9.62 9.16
N ILE A 53 -12.43 10.30 8.00
CA ILE A 53 -13.33 9.97 6.90
C ILE A 53 -12.97 8.59 6.32
N ALA A 54 -11.67 8.32 6.13
CA ALA A 54 -11.21 7.01 5.69
C ALA A 54 -11.61 5.91 6.68
N TYR A 55 -11.43 6.14 7.98
CA TYR A 55 -11.87 5.24 9.04
C TYR A 55 -13.36 4.93 8.95
N GLU A 56 -14.23 5.94 8.83
CA GLU A 56 -15.67 5.73 8.72
C GLU A 56 -16.07 4.97 7.46
N LYS A 57 -15.43 5.26 6.32
CA LYS A 57 -15.65 4.51 5.07
C LYS A 57 -15.26 3.04 5.23
N ILE A 58 -14.09 2.75 5.81
CA ILE A 58 -13.63 1.39 6.07
C ILE A 58 -14.59 0.67 7.01
N LYS A 59 -15.01 1.31 8.10
CA LYS A 59 -15.95 0.74 9.08
C LYS A 59 -17.29 0.36 8.45
N ARG A 60 -17.84 1.23 7.59
CA ARG A 60 -19.13 0.99 6.90
C ARG A 60 -19.03 -0.04 5.78
N SER A 61 -17.84 -0.29 5.23
CA SER A 61 -17.64 -1.19 4.10
C SER A 61 -17.82 -2.67 4.43
N ASN A 62 -17.79 -3.05 5.72
CA ASN A 62 -17.74 -4.43 6.16
C ASN A 62 -16.63 -5.25 5.48
N ALA A 63 -15.48 -4.62 5.23
CA ALA A 63 -14.31 -5.29 4.68
C ALA A 63 -13.72 -6.28 5.68
N ASP A 64 -13.12 -7.36 5.17
CA ASP A 64 -12.31 -8.29 5.94
C ASP A 64 -10.83 -7.92 5.88
N ILE A 65 -10.41 -7.30 4.79
CA ILE A 65 -9.02 -6.97 4.47
C ILE A 65 -8.93 -5.51 4.06
N VAL A 66 -7.96 -4.79 4.62
CA VAL A 66 -7.65 -3.41 4.23
C VAL A 66 -6.21 -3.32 3.73
N PHE A 67 -6.04 -2.94 2.48
CA PHE A 67 -4.74 -2.57 1.94
C PHE A 67 -4.51 -1.08 2.11
N VAL A 68 -3.39 -0.71 2.77
CA VAL A 68 -3.06 0.69 3.08
C VAL A 68 -1.85 1.15 2.28
N ALA A 69 -2.04 2.12 1.39
CA ALA A 69 -1.06 2.65 0.44
C ALA A 69 -0.72 4.13 0.69
N LEU A 70 -0.46 4.50 1.94
CA LEU A 70 -0.10 5.89 2.32
C LEU A 70 1.41 6.15 2.28
N GLY A 71 2.21 5.09 2.14
CA GLY A 71 3.65 5.12 2.29
C GLY A 71 4.08 5.19 3.76
N SER A 72 5.30 4.67 4.03
CA SER A 72 5.89 4.70 5.37
C SER A 72 6.30 6.13 5.76
N PRO A 73 6.13 6.57 7.03
CA PRO A 73 5.53 5.85 8.16
C PRO A 73 4.01 6.07 8.32
N LYS A 74 3.33 6.76 7.38
CA LYS A 74 1.92 7.13 7.53
C LYS A 74 0.99 5.91 7.57
N GLN A 75 1.25 4.90 6.74
CA GLN A 75 0.43 3.69 6.66
C GLN A 75 0.51 2.85 7.95
N GLU A 76 1.70 2.72 8.55
CA GLU A 76 1.90 2.02 9.81
C GLU A 76 1.20 2.76 10.95
N ARG A 77 1.32 4.09 10.98
CA ARG A 77 0.66 4.95 11.96
C ARG A 77 -0.86 4.83 11.88
N PHE A 78 -1.44 4.89 10.67
CA PHE A 78 -2.88 4.69 10.49
C PHE A 78 -3.33 3.33 11.04
N ILE A 79 -2.64 2.25 10.68
CA ILE A 79 -2.96 0.90 11.16
C ILE A 79 -2.91 0.83 12.69
N LEU A 80 -1.86 1.37 13.31
CA LEU A 80 -1.72 1.36 14.76
C LEU A 80 -2.85 2.13 15.46
N ASN A 81 -3.25 3.28 14.91
CA ASN A 81 -4.28 4.13 15.49
C ASN A 81 -5.69 3.53 15.41
N TYR A 82 -5.97 2.76 14.35
CA TYR A 82 -7.35 2.34 14.05
C TYR A 82 -7.62 0.84 14.14
N LYS A 83 -6.59 -0.03 14.15
CA LYS A 83 -6.78 -1.49 14.19
C LYS A 83 -7.64 -1.98 15.37
N SER A 84 -7.49 -1.39 16.56
CA SER A 84 -8.25 -1.76 17.74
C SER A 84 -9.74 -1.36 17.66
N ARG A 85 -10.05 -0.34 16.86
CA ARG A 85 -11.41 0.18 16.64
C ARG A 85 -12.13 -0.51 15.48
N LEU A 86 -11.39 -1.11 14.55
CA LEU A 86 -11.88 -1.81 13.36
C LEU A 86 -11.81 -3.33 13.57
N LYS A 87 -12.45 -3.82 14.62
CA LYS A 87 -12.38 -5.24 15.06
C LYS A 87 -12.86 -6.25 14.00
N ASN A 88 -13.68 -5.82 13.05
CA ASN A 88 -14.18 -6.67 11.97
C ASN A 88 -13.12 -6.92 10.88
N ILE A 89 -12.07 -6.09 10.81
CA ILE A 89 -11.00 -6.25 9.85
C ILE A 89 -10.02 -7.31 10.35
N LYS A 90 -9.87 -8.38 9.59
CA LYS A 90 -8.98 -9.51 9.91
C LYS A 90 -7.54 -9.22 9.54
N ILE A 91 -7.33 -8.48 8.43
CA ILE A 91 -6.00 -8.21 7.89
C ILE A 91 -5.86 -6.73 7.51
N PHE A 92 -4.86 -6.07 8.10
CA PHE A 92 -4.33 -4.81 7.62
C PHE A 92 -2.98 -5.06 6.97
N MET A 93 -2.81 -4.66 5.73
CA MET A 93 -1.55 -4.81 5.01
C MET A 93 -1.07 -3.48 4.46
N PRO A 94 0.09 -2.97 4.95
CA PRO A 94 0.75 -1.83 4.34
C PRO A 94 1.33 -2.25 2.98
N VAL A 95 0.93 -1.58 1.92
CA VAL A 95 1.31 -1.96 0.54
C VAL A 95 2.11 -0.87 -0.18
N GLY A 96 2.29 0.30 0.43
CA GLY A 96 3.06 1.41 -0.13
C GLY A 96 2.59 1.79 -1.53
N GLY A 97 3.50 1.85 -2.49
CA GLY A 97 3.22 2.23 -3.87
C GLY A 97 2.69 1.08 -4.76
N SER A 98 2.07 0.04 -4.19
CA SER A 98 1.57 -1.09 -4.99
C SER A 98 0.37 -0.70 -5.86
N PHE A 99 -0.48 0.22 -5.41
CA PHE A 99 -1.62 0.69 -6.20
C PHE A 99 -1.17 1.38 -7.49
N ASP A 100 -0.10 2.17 -7.45
CA ASP A 100 0.44 2.85 -8.63
C ASP A 100 0.90 1.85 -9.70
N VAL A 101 1.40 0.69 -9.28
CA VAL A 101 1.84 -0.38 -10.18
C VAL A 101 0.65 -1.15 -10.74
N ILE A 102 -0.33 -1.49 -9.88
CA ILE A 102 -1.52 -2.27 -10.26
C ILE A 102 -2.41 -1.46 -11.19
N SER A 103 -2.62 -0.17 -10.91
CA SER A 103 -3.38 0.75 -11.77
C SER A 103 -2.69 1.06 -13.10
N LYS A 104 -1.47 0.54 -13.32
CA LYS A 104 -0.63 0.81 -14.51
C LYS A 104 -0.24 2.29 -14.66
N THR A 105 -0.52 3.13 -13.69
CA THR A 105 -0.10 4.54 -13.68
C THR A 105 1.42 4.66 -13.61
N LEU A 106 2.08 3.71 -12.93
CA LEU A 106 3.53 3.56 -12.97
C LEU A 106 3.89 2.25 -13.65
N LYS A 107 4.61 2.36 -14.75
CA LYS A 107 5.22 1.19 -15.40
C LYS A 107 6.23 0.56 -14.45
N ARG A 108 6.09 -0.74 -14.21
CA ARG A 108 7.08 -1.53 -13.50
C ARG A 108 8.42 -1.47 -14.23
N ALA A 109 9.51 -1.55 -13.49
CA ALA A 109 10.84 -1.63 -14.11
C ALA A 109 10.90 -2.79 -15.12
N PRO A 110 11.62 -2.63 -16.25
CA PRO A 110 11.86 -3.71 -17.19
C PRO A 110 12.43 -4.95 -16.50
N LYS A 111 12.11 -6.15 -16.99
CA LYS A 111 12.51 -7.42 -16.36
C LYS A 111 14.01 -7.55 -16.12
N TRP A 112 14.84 -6.96 -17.01
CA TRP A 112 16.30 -6.98 -16.87
C TRP A 112 16.78 -6.13 -15.66
N ILE A 113 16.15 -4.96 -15.40
CA ILE A 113 16.44 -4.12 -14.23
C ILE A 113 16.04 -4.85 -12.93
N ILE A 114 14.92 -5.59 -12.98
CA ILE A 114 14.46 -6.38 -11.83
C ILE A 114 15.45 -7.53 -11.55
N LYS A 115 15.96 -8.20 -12.60
CA LYS A 115 16.94 -9.30 -12.47
C LYS A 115 18.24 -8.88 -11.79
N ILE A 116 18.69 -7.63 -12.01
CA ILE A 116 19.91 -7.08 -11.39
C ILE A 116 19.62 -6.35 -10.07
N ASN A 117 18.43 -6.52 -9.51
CA ASN A 117 18.00 -5.91 -8.24
C ASN A 117 18.03 -4.36 -8.20
N LEU A 118 18.02 -3.70 -9.35
CA LEU A 118 18.02 -2.23 -9.46
C LEU A 118 16.62 -1.62 -9.63
N GLU A 119 15.55 -2.35 -9.32
CA GLU A 119 14.17 -1.81 -9.36
C GLU A 119 14.01 -0.59 -8.44
N TRP A 120 14.66 -0.58 -7.28
CA TRP A 120 14.65 0.54 -6.35
C TRP A 120 15.24 1.82 -6.96
N LEU A 121 16.34 1.71 -7.74
CA LEU A 121 17.00 2.83 -8.42
C LEU A 121 16.14 3.34 -9.56
N TYR A 122 15.54 2.45 -10.35
CA TYR A 122 14.60 2.82 -11.41
C TYR A 122 13.39 3.59 -10.84
N ARG A 123 12.84 3.13 -9.72
CA ARG A 123 11.74 3.84 -9.03
C ARG A 123 12.19 5.19 -8.47
N LEU A 124 13.43 5.30 -8.01
CA LEU A 124 14.01 6.55 -7.50
C LEU A 124 14.11 7.60 -8.62
N ILE A 125 14.60 7.20 -9.79
CA ILE A 125 14.70 8.07 -10.97
C ILE A 125 13.32 8.54 -11.45
N LYS A 126 12.32 7.64 -11.44
CA LYS A 126 10.94 7.96 -11.84
C LYS A 126 10.18 8.79 -10.82
N GLN A 127 10.57 8.75 -9.54
CA GLN A 127 9.93 9.47 -8.45
C GLN A 127 10.97 10.12 -7.52
N PRO A 128 11.63 11.21 -7.93
CA PRO A 128 12.73 11.84 -7.16
C PRO A 128 12.31 12.29 -5.76
N MET A 129 11.03 12.59 -5.55
CA MET A 129 10.48 12.92 -4.22
C MET A 129 10.62 11.76 -3.20
N ARG A 130 10.87 10.53 -3.64
CA ARG A 130 11.19 9.40 -2.75
C ARG A 130 12.59 9.47 -2.19
N PHE A 131 13.50 10.18 -2.84
CA PHE A 131 14.88 10.36 -2.39
C PHE A 131 14.94 10.97 -0.99
N PHE A 132 14.15 12.00 -0.72
CA PHE A 132 14.08 12.63 0.59
C PHE A 132 13.61 11.69 1.73
N ARG A 133 12.84 10.65 1.41
CA ARG A 133 12.47 9.62 2.39
C ARG A 133 13.61 8.61 2.63
N GLN A 134 14.43 8.34 1.62
CA GLN A 134 15.55 7.40 1.73
C GLN A 134 16.75 8.01 2.46
N ILE A 135 16.96 9.34 2.38
CA ILE A 135 17.98 10.05 3.17
C ILE A 135 17.77 9.79 4.68
N LYS A 136 16.53 9.70 5.15
CA LYS A 136 16.26 9.35 6.55
C LYS A 136 16.74 7.95 6.92
N LEU A 137 16.73 7.01 5.99
CA LEU A 137 17.25 5.67 6.18
C LEU A 137 18.79 5.67 6.29
N VAL A 138 19.46 6.46 5.45
CA VAL A 138 20.93 6.63 5.52
C VAL A 138 21.33 7.25 6.87
N LYS A 139 20.58 8.28 7.31
CA LYS A 139 20.80 8.89 8.64
C LYS A 139 20.60 7.85 9.76
N PHE A 140 19.60 6.99 9.68
CA PHE A 140 19.36 5.92 10.64
C PHE A 140 20.52 4.92 10.67
N ILE A 141 20.99 4.45 9.51
CA ILE A 141 22.15 3.54 9.42
C ILE A 141 23.38 4.17 10.05
N PHE A 142 23.63 5.46 9.79
CA PHE A 142 24.76 6.18 10.36
C PHE A 142 24.67 6.25 11.89
N LEU A 143 23.48 6.51 12.44
CA LEU A 143 23.25 6.53 13.89
C LEU A 143 23.49 5.15 14.52
N VAL A 144 23.00 4.06 13.90
CA VAL A 144 23.21 2.69 14.38
C VAL A 144 24.69 2.31 14.39
N ILE A 145 25.46 2.72 13.35
CA ILE A 145 26.91 2.45 13.29
C ILE A 145 27.67 3.18 14.40
N ILE A 146 27.25 4.43 14.73
CA ILE A 146 27.88 5.20 15.80
C ILE A 146 27.54 4.60 17.17
N GLU A 147 26.29 4.17 17.38
CA GLU A 147 25.83 3.62 18.65
C GLU A 147 26.48 2.25 18.96
N ASN A 148 26.73 1.43 17.93
CA ASN A 148 27.45 0.15 18.07
C ASN A 148 28.98 0.29 18.25
N LYS A 149 29.53 1.51 18.18
CA LYS A 149 30.96 1.79 18.46
C LYS A 149 31.20 2.29 19.89
N LYS A 150 30.19 2.41 20.72
CA LYS A 150 30.29 2.65 22.15
C LYS A 150 30.12 1.34 22.93
#